data_e7dcadcdb8afd6c9069186d202013cde
#
_entry.id   e7dcadcdb8afd6c9069186d202013cde
#
_cell.length_a   1.000
_cell.length_b   1.000
_cell.length_c   1.000
_cell.angle_alpha   90.00
_cell.angle_beta   90.00
_cell.angle_gamma   90.00
#
_symmetry.space_group_name_H-M   'P 1'
#
loop_
_entity.id
_entity.type
_entity.pdbx_description
1 polymer ?
#
loop_
_entity_poly.entity_id
_entity_poly.type
_entity_poly.pdbx_seq_one_letter_code
_entity_poly.pdbx_strand_id
1 'polypeptide(L)' 'MKKIRIKQIKSRIGQTKRQKRTLDALGLRKMHQVKEVEANPQILGMIEKVKHLLEVEEL' A
#
# COMPACT_ATOMS: atom_id res chain seq x y z
N MET A 1 -3.01 18.82 3.04
CA MET A 1 -2.70 17.54 3.65
C MET A 1 -1.51 16.91 2.93
N LYS A 2 -0.72 16.13 3.65
CA LYS A 2 0.45 15.48 3.05
C LYS A 2 0.04 14.32 2.16
N LYS A 3 0.76 14.16 1.07
CA LYS A 3 0.61 13.00 0.21
C LYS A 3 1.81 12.09 0.37
N ILE A 4 1.59 10.81 0.20
CA ILE A 4 2.64 9.81 0.23
C ILE A 4 2.56 8.99 -1.05
N ARG A 5 3.72 8.50 -1.48
CA ARG A 5 3.81 7.59 -2.62
C ARG A 5 4.09 6.20 -2.09
N ILE A 6 3.28 5.25 -2.52
CA ILE A 6 3.47 3.86 -2.15
C ILE A 6 3.75 3.03 -3.39
N LYS A 7 4.64 2.06 -3.24
CA LYS A 7 5.04 1.18 -4.35
C LYS A 7 5.04 -0.25 -3.85
N GLN A 8 4.41 -1.15 -4.58
CA GLN A 8 4.42 -2.56 -4.24
C GLN A 8 5.77 -3.16 -4.65
N ILE A 9 6.52 -3.64 -3.68
CA ILE A 9 7.85 -4.20 -3.92
C ILE A 9 7.90 -5.71 -3.75
N LYS A 10 6.85 -6.31 -3.19
CA LYS A 10 6.75 -7.76 -3.04
C LYS A 10 5.43 -8.25 -3.55
N SER A 11 5.42 -9.50 -4.05
CA SER A 11 4.21 -10.10 -4.58
C SER A 11 3.15 -10.29 -3.51
N ARG A 12 1.89 -10.13 -3.91
CA ARG A 12 0.74 -10.42 -3.05
C ARG A 12 0.45 -11.92 -2.97
N ILE A 13 1.10 -12.72 -3.81
CA ILE A 13 0.93 -14.17 -3.81
C ILE A 13 1.45 -14.74 -2.50
N GLY A 14 0.62 -15.59 -1.87
CA GLY A 14 0.96 -16.16 -0.57
C GLY A 14 0.56 -15.31 0.62
N GLN A 15 0.06 -14.11 0.39
CA GLN A 15 -0.42 -13.25 1.46
C GLN A 15 -1.87 -13.61 1.83
N THR A 16 -2.30 -13.18 3.03
CA THR A 16 -3.66 -13.45 3.46
C THR A 16 -4.66 -12.68 2.60
N LYS A 17 -5.91 -13.15 2.59
CA LYS A 17 -6.98 -12.45 1.87
C LYS A 17 -7.15 -11.02 2.36
N ARG A 18 -6.99 -10.80 3.66
CA ARG A 18 -7.11 -9.47 4.26
C ARG A 18 -6.03 -8.53 3.72
N GLN A 19 -4.80 -9.01 3.61
CA GLN A 19 -3.70 -8.22 3.05
C GLN A 19 -3.93 -7.93 1.58
N LYS A 20 -4.41 -8.90 0.81
CA LYS A 20 -4.74 -8.70 -0.59
C LYS A 20 -5.83 -7.64 -0.77
N ARG A 21 -6.86 -7.69 0.06
CA ARG A 21 -7.93 -6.69 0.04
C ARG A 21 -7.41 -5.30 0.37
N THR A 22 -6.49 -5.21 1.33
CA THR A 22 -5.89 -3.94 1.69
C THR A 22 -5.11 -3.35 0.53
N LEU A 23 -4.33 -4.17 -0.17
CA LEU A 23 -3.62 -3.73 -1.36
C LEU A 23 -4.58 -3.27 -2.46
N ASP A 24 -5.68 -3.98 -2.68
CA ASP A 24 -6.69 -3.59 -3.66
C ASP A 24 -7.33 -2.25 -3.29
N ALA A 25 -7.61 -2.05 -2.01
CA ALA A 25 -8.19 -0.80 -1.53
C ALA A 25 -7.23 0.38 -1.71
N LEU A 26 -5.93 0.12 -1.62
CA LEU A 26 -4.91 1.14 -1.88
C LEU A 26 -4.67 1.36 -3.38
N GLY A 27 -5.25 0.52 -4.23
CA GLY A 27 -5.08 0.63 -5.66
C GLY A 27 -3.85 -0.08 -6.21
N LEU A 28 -3.21 -0.91 -5.41
CA LEU A 28 -2.00 -1.64 -5.81
C LEU A 28 -2.38 -3.07 -6.20
N ARG A 29 -2.44 -3.32 -7.49
CA ARG A 29 -2.82 -4.63 -8.02
C ARG A 29 -1.71 -5.36 -8.74
N LYS A 30 -0.66 -4.64 -9.11
CA LYS A 30 0.46 -5.19 -9.87
C LYS A 30 1.77 -4.96 -9.14
N MET A 31 2.71 -5.86 -9.38
CA MET A 31 4.07 -5.72 -8.87
C MET A 31 4.69 -4.43 -9.39
N HIS A 32 5.40 -3.73 -8.52
CA HIS A 32 6.06 -2.44 -8.82
C HIS A 32 5.11 -1.32 -9.20
N GLN A 33 3.82 -1.49 -8.98
CA GLN A 33 2.86 -0.41 -9.21
C GLN A 33 3.06 0.68 -8.16
N VAL A 34 3.03 1.93 -8.62
CA VAL A 34 3.18 3.11 -7.75
C VAL A 34 1.84 3.83 -7.66
N LYS A 35 1.49 4.28 -6.47
CA LYS A 35 0.26 5.03 -6.24
C LYS A 35 0.53 6.16 -5.25
N GLU A 36 -0.05 7.33 -5.51
CA GLU A 36 -0.02 8.44 -4.57
C GLU A 36 -1.33 8.49 -3.81
N VAL A 37 -1.26 8.59 -2.49
CA VAL A 37 -2.45 8.63 -1.62
C VAL A 37 -2.27 9.69 -0.56
N GLU A 38 -3.38 10.14 0.01
CA GLU A 38 -3.34 11.10 1.11
C GLU A 38 -2.93 10.40 2.40
N ALA A 39 -2.08 11.08 3.16
CA ALA A 39 -1.59 10.57 4.44
C ALA A 39 -2.61 10.88 5.55
N ASN A 40 -3.75 10.22 5.52
CA ASN A 40 -4.74 10.35 6.59
C ASN A 40 -4.69 9.11 7.49
N PRO A 41 -5.26 9.17 8.71
CA PRO A 41 -5.17 8.05 9.66
C PRO A 41 -5.69 6.72 9.10
N GLN A 42 -6.74 6.77 8.30
CA GLN A 42 -7.32 5.56 7.71
C GLN A 42 -6.35 4.91 6.73
N ILE A 43 -5.78 5.70 5.84
CA ILE A 43 -4.83 5.22 4.85
C ILE A 43 -3.54 4.74 5.53
N LEU A 44 -3.05 5.48 6.52
CA LEU A 44 -1.86 5.07 7.25
C LEU A 44 -2.06 3.75 7.99
N GLY A 45 -3.26 3.53 8.55
CA GLY A 45 -3.59 2.26 9.18
C GLY A 45 -3.59 1.10 8.20
N MET A 46 -4.08 1.32 6.99
CA MET A 46 -4.06 0.31 5.93
C MET A 46 -2.63 0.00 5.50
N ILE A 47 -1.81 1.02 5.34
CA ILE A 47 -0.41 0.86 4.94
C ILE A 47 0.36 0.06 5.99
N GLU A 48 0.14 0.32 7.28
CA GLU A 48 0.79 -0.41 8.36
C GLU A 48 0.57 -1.93 8.25
N LYS A 49 -0.60 -2.36 7.80
CA LYS A 49 -0.92 -3.77 7.68
C LYS A 49 -0.14 -4.47 6.57
N VAL A 50 0.29 -3.72 5.56
CA VAL A 50 0.96 -4.30 4.39
C VAL A 50 2.30 -3.62 4.09
N LYS A 51 2.84 -2.85 5.03
CA LYS A 51 4.05 -2.07 4.75
C LYS A 51 5.25 -2.95 4.44
N HIS A 52 5.27 -4.18 4.90
CA HIS A 52 6.33 -5.12 4.56
C HIS A 52 6.32 -5.51 3.07
N LEU A 53 5.22 -5.21 2.38
CA LEU A 53 5.07 -5.45 0.95
C LEU A 53 5.27 -4.18 0.12
N LEU A 54 5.41 -3.04 0.79
CA LEU A 54 5.42 -1.73 0.15
C LEU A 54 6.67 -0.96 0.48
N GLU A 55 7.02 -0.06 -0.43
CA GLU A 55 7.96 1.02 -0.18
C GLU A 55 7.15 2.31 -0.08
N VAL A 56 7.33 3.04 1.01
CA VAL A 56 6.56 4.26 1.28
C VAL A 56 7.51 5.46 1.23
N GLU A 57 7.11 6.46 0.47
CA GLU A 57 7.89 7.69 0.34
C GLU A 57 7.00 8.89 0.63
N GLU A 58 7.46 9.78 1.48
CA GLU A 58 6.76 11.05 1.74
C GLU A 58 7.06 12.05 0.64
N LEU A 59 6.03 12.70 0.17
CA LEU A 59 6.16 13.73 -0.87
C LEU A 59 6.18 15.13 -0.28
#